data_49b749e12107a2a38dbeb74d634b55c2
#
_entry.id   49b749e12107a2a38dbeb74d634b55c2
#
_cell.length_a   1.000
_cell.length_b   1.000
_cell.length_c   1.000
_cell.angle_alpha   90.00
_cell.angle_beta   90.00
_cell.angle_gamma   90.00
#
_symmetry.space_group_name_H-M   'P 1'
#
loop_
_entity.id
_entity.type
_entity.pdbx_description
1 polymer ?
#
loop_
_entity_poly.entity_id
_entity_poly.type
_entity_poly.pdbx_seq_one_letter_code
_entity_poly.pdbx_strand_id
1 'polypeptide(L)'
;MNTRLWLCAATTFGLAAAISGCSSVEQSRAVETARPVSASYAYQGPRSPISVGKFDNRSSFQRGIFSDGIDRLGSQAKTILITHLQQSGRFNVLDRENMTETRQEAGFNRQEQAIKGAAYVVTGDVSEFGRKVVGDRQLFGVLGRDKEQVAYAKVSLNVVKVQTSEVVYSVQGAGEYSLSSREIVGFGSTASYDATLNGKVLDLAIREAVDKLASGIDVGAWKPVP
;
A
#
# COMPACT_ATOMS: atom_id res chain seq x y z
N MET A 1 -3.63 33.20 -74.06
CA MET A 1 -2.29 32.83 -73.59
C MET A 1 -2.28 33.18 -72.12
N ASN A 2 -2.63 32.26 -71.17
CA ASN A 2 -2.43 32.39 -69.71
C ASN A 2 -3.32 31.40 -68.91
N THR A 3 -3.52 30.19 -69.43
CA THR A 3 -4.30 29.14 -68.72
C THR A 3 -3.43 28.04 -68.11
N ARG A 4 -2.09 28.14 -68.17
CA ARG A 4 -1.20 27.10 -67.64
C ARG A 4 -0.53 27.45 -66.29
N LEU A 5 -0.69 28.67 -65.79
CA LEU A 5 -0.09 29.09 -64.51
C LEU A 5 -0.97 28.83 -63.27
N TRP A 6 -2.23 28.51 -63.45
CA TRP A 6 -3.18 28.29 -62.32
C TRP A 6 -3.26 26.85 -61.83
N LEU A 7 -2.75 25.89 -62.59
CA LEU A 7 -2.81 24.47 -62.16
C LEU A 7 -1.66 24.03 -61.24
N CYS A 8 -0.54 24.78 -61.20
CA CYS A 8 0.58 24.43 -60.34
C CYS A 8 0.45 24.97 -58.90
N ALA A 9 -0.41 25.96 -58.63
CA ALA A 9 -0.60 26.53 -57.31
C ALA A 9 -1.55 25.75 -56.41
N ALA A 10 -2.44 24.91 -57.00
CA ALA A 10 -3.42 24.14 -56.25
C ALA A 10 -2.87 22.82 -55.67
N THR A 11 -1.78 22.30 -56.23
CA THR A 11 -1.19 21.01 -55.77
C THR A 11 -0.20 21.13 -54.65
N THR A 12 0.35 22.32 -54.36
CA THR A 12 1.28 22.53 -53.27
C THR A 12 0.63 22.84 -51.90
N PHE A 13 -0.66 23.19 -51.90
CA PHE A 13 -1.40 23.50 -50.67
C PHE A 13 -1.98 22.26 -49.98
N GLY A 14 -2.09 21.12 -50.69
CA GLY A 14 -2.70 19.88 -50.20
C GLY A 14 -1.77 18.97 -49.38
N LEU A 15 -0.44 19.19 -49.41
CA LEU A 15 0.53 18.27 -48.79
C LEU A 15 1.08 18.75 -47.45
N ALA A 16 0.72 19.97 -46.99
CA ALA A 16 1.21 20.55 -45.73
C ALA A 16 0.33 20.24 -44.49
N ALA A 17 -0.86 19.59 -44.69
CA ALA A 17 -1.84 19.36 -43.62
C ALA A 17 -1.74 17.98 -42.90
N ALA A 18 -0.75 17.14 -43.26
CA ALA A 18 -0.68 15.75 -42.74
C ALA A 18 0.36 15.50 -41.65
N ILE A 19 0.96 16.56 -41.06
CA ILE A 19 1.88 16.41 -39.95
C ILE A 19 1.24 16.99 -38.67
N SER A 20 0.02 16.54 -38.34
CA SER A 20 -0.44 16.60 -36.95
C SER A 20 0.17 15.43 -36.19
N GLY A 21 1.40 15.61 -35.75
CA GLY A 21 2.07 14.67 -34.85
C GLY A 21 1.21 14.49 -33.60
N CYS A 22 0.89 13.25 -33.26
CA CYS A 22 0.33 12.90 -31.95
C CYS A 22 1.31 13.40 -30.88
N SER A 23 1.04 14.55 -30.26
CA SER A 23 1.74 14.98 -29.08
C SER A 23 1.25 14.13 -27.92
N SER A 24 2.08 13.21 -27.43
CA SER A 24 1.84 12.56 -26.16
C SER A 24 1.97 13.61 -25.06
N VAL A 25 0.88 13.86 -24.34
CA VAL A 25 0.92 14.73 -23.16
C VAL A 25 1.28 13.85 -21.97
N GLU A 26 2.51 13.98 -21.49
CA GLU A 26 2.95 13.35 -20.26
C GLU A 26 2.47 14.20 -19.07
N GLN A 27 1.71 13.61 -18.16
CA GLN A 27 1.27 14.26 -16.93
C GLN A 27 1.83 13.50 -15.73
N SER A 28 2.60 14.18 -14.90
CA SER A 28 3.06 13.67 -13.61
C SER A 28 2.46 14.50 -12.48
N ARG A 29 2.01 13.82 -11.42
CA ARG A 29 1.56 14.47 -10.18
C ARG A 29 2.00 13.66 -8.98
N ALA A 30 2.36 14.32 -7.89
CA ALA A 30 2.53 13.65 -6.62
C ALA A 30 1.17 13.14 -6.12
N VAL A 31 1.12 11.87 -5.70
CA VAL A 31 -0.07 11.28 -5.08
C VAL A 31 0.14 11.26 -3.58
N GLU A 32 -0.74 11.91 -2.83
CA GLU A 32 -0.69 11.90 -1.37
C GLU A 32 -1.01 10.48 -0.86
N THR A 33 -0.12 9.94 -0.02
CA THR A 33 -0.33 8.66 0.64
C THR A 33 -1.16 8.85 1.90
N ALA A 34 -2.16 7.99 2.09
CA ALA A 34 -3.00 8.03 3.28
C ALA A 34 -2.17 7.71 4.54
N ARG A 35 -2.45 8.46 5.62
CA ARG A 35 -1.80 8.29 6.92
C ARG A 35 -2.79 7.75 7.95
N PRO A 36 -2.32 7.14 9.06
CA PRO A 36 -3.19 6.81 10.18
C PRO A 36 -3.93 8.04 10.70
N VAL A 37 -5.17 7.86 11.13
CA VAL A 37 -5.97 8.95 11.73
C VAL A 37 -5.27 9.50 12.97
N SER A 38 -4.62 8.62 13.73
CA SER A 38 -3.80 8.96 14.89
C SER A 38 -2.63 9.92 14.59
N ALA A 39 -2.21 10.05 13.33
CA ALA A 39 -1.21 11.03 12.90
C ALA A 39 -1.76 12.45 12.76
N SER A 40 -3.09 12.63 12.80
CA SER A 40 -3.73 13.94 12.60
C SER A 40 -3.68 14.85 13.82
N TYR A 41 -3.37 14.32 15.00
CA TYR A 41 -3.25 15.09 16.23
C TYR A 41 -1.94 14.80 16.96
N ALA A 42 -1.38 15.88 17.55
CA ALA A 42 -0.15 15.79 18.30
C ALA A 42 -0.36 14.96 19.58
N TYR A 43 0.39 13.84 19.67
CA TYR A 43 0.45 13.06 20.90
C TYR A 43 1.43 13.71 21.86
N GLN A 44 0.98 13.95 23.09
CA GLN A 44 1.78 14.59 24.16
C GLN A 44 2.34 13.58 25.16
N GLY A 45 1.97 12.31 25.05
CA GLY A 45 2.44 11.27 25.94
C GLY A 45 3.87 10.78 25.62
N PRO A 46 4.44 9.94 26.48
CA PRO A 46 5.75 9.34 26.22
C PRO A 46 5.68 8.35 25.07
N ARG A 47 6.65 8.44 24.16
CA ARG A 47 6.76 7.49 23.03
C ARG A 47 7.52 6.25 23.48
N SER A 48 6.87 5.10 23.39
CA SER A 48 7.51 3.83 23.76
C SER A 48 8.47 3.33 22.67
N PRO A 49 9.67 2.86 23.03
CA PRO A 49 10.57 2.22 22.08
C PRO A 49 10.05 0.82 21.72
N ILE A 50 9.75 0.60 20.47
CA ILE A 50 9.25 -0.67 19.94
C ILE A 50 10.10 -1.15 18.76
N SER A 51 10.13 -2.44 18.53
CA SER A 51 10.63 -3.02 17.28
C SER A 51 9.52 -3.83 16.61
N VAL A 52 9.59 -3.98 15.28
CA VAL A 52 8.71 -4.86 14.54
C VAL A 52 9.41 -6.20 14.36
N GLY A 53 8.78 -7.25 14.87
CA GLY A 53 9.27 -8.61 14.79
C GLY A 53 8.81 -9.32 13.53
N LYS A 54 8.44 -10.59 13.69
CA LYS A 54 7.97 -11.42 12.59
C LYS A 54 6.61 -10.95 12.10
N PHE A 55 6.47 -10.86 10.78
CA PHE A 55 5.22 -10.55 10.10
C PHE A 55 5.06 -11.47 8.91
N ASP A 56 4.11 -12.38 8.97
CA ASP A 56 3.96 -13.47 8.00
C ASP A 56 2.66 -13.34 7.20
N ASN A 57 2.69 -13.79 5.96
CA ASN A 57 1.47 -14.09 5.23
C ASN A 57 0.94 -15.46 5.67
N ARG A 58 -0.19 -15.48 6.37
CA ARG A 58 -0.93 -16.70 6.75
C ARG A 58 -2.13 -16.98 5.87
N SER A 59 -2.48 -16.05 4.98
CA SER A 59 -3.55 -16.24 4.00
C SER A 59 -3.16 -17.30 2.96
N SER A 60 -4.13 -17.77 2.20
CA SER A 60 -3.89 -18.69 1.06
C SER A 60 -3.27 -18.00 -0.15
N PHE A 61 -3.18 -16.67 -0.17
CA PHE A 61 -2.67 -15.89 -1.30
C PHE A 61 -1.18 -16.12 -1.51
N GLN A 62 -0.78 -16.38 -2.75
CA GLN A 62 0.60 -16.70 -3.15
C GLN A 62 1.25 -17.86 -2.38
N ARG A 63 0.45 -18.84 -1.98
CA ARG A 63 0.91 -20.10 -1.40
C ARG A 63 0.71 -21.25 -2.37
N GLY A 64 1.52 -22.28 -2.25
CA GLY A 64 1.41 -23.52 -3.01
C GLY A 64 2.59 -23.79 -3.94
N ILE A 65 2.41 -24.71 -4.91
CA ILE A 65 3.49 -25.22 -5.79
C ILE A 65 4.13 -24.17 -6.71
N PHE A 66 3.48 -23.01 -6.88
CA PHE A 66 4.02 -21.90 -7.67
C PHE A 66 4.69 -20.81 -6.80
N SER A 67 4.81 -21.06 -5.51
CA SER A 67 5.50 -20.14 -4.58
C SER A 67 6.99 -20.46 -4.58
N ASP A 68 7.83 -19.43 -4.69
CA ASP A 68 9.29 -19.54 -4.54
C ASP A 68 9.75 -19.60 -3.07
N GLY A 69 8.81 -19.70 -2.13
CA GLY A 69 9.06 -19.72 -0.69
C GLY A 69 9.35 -18.36 -0.07
N ILE A 70 9.40 -17.29 -0.87
CA ILE A 70 9.63 -15.92 -0.38
C ILE A 70 8.29 -15.28 0.01
N ASP A 71 8.17 -14.87 1.26
CA ASP A 71 6.98 -14.15 1.75
C ASP A 71 7.03 -12.65 1.39
N ARG A 72 6.71 -12.35 0.12
CA ARG A 72 6.67 -10.96 -0.36
C ARG A 72 5.54 -10.15 0.28
N LEU A 73 4.40 -10.79 0.53
CA LEU A 73 3.24 -10.11 1.12
C LEU A 73 3.50 -9.74 2.59
N GLY A 74 4.05 -10.67 3.38
CA GLY A 74 4.44 -10.41 4.76
C GLY A 74 5.54 -9.35 4.85
N SER A 75 6.55 -9.40 3.97
CA SER A 75 7.61 -8.38 3.92
C SER A 75 7.06 -7.00 3.57
N GLN A 76 6.17 -6.90 2.58
CA GLN A 76 5.50 -5.65 2.23
C GLN A 76 4.65 -5.12 3.40
N ALA A 77 3.89 -5.99 4.04
CA ALA A 77 3.07 -5.64 5.19
C ALA A 77 3.92 -5.10 6.36
N LYS A 78 5.06 -5.70 6.63
CA LYS A 78 6.00 -5.24 7.65
C LYS A 78 6.51 -3.83 7.38
N THR A 79 6.90 -3.53 6.14
CA THR A 79 7.35 -2.18 5.76
C THR A 79 6.25 -1.13 5.94
N ILE A 80 5.02 -1.44 5.53
CA ILE A 80 3.85 -0.57 5.71
C ILE A 80 3.58 -0.35 7.21
N LEU A 81 3.64 -1.42 8.01
CA LEU A 81 3.42 -1.36 9.45
C LEU A 81 4.44 -0.44 10.15
N ILE A 82 5.73 -0.58 9.85
CA ILE A 82 6.80 0.28 10.39
C ILE A 82 6.48 1.75 10.10
N THR A 83 6.10 2.06 8.86
CA THR A 83 5.76 3.41 8.43
C THR A 83 4.58 3.98 9.24
N HIS A 84 3.47 3.24 9.34
CA HIS A 84 2.29 3.73 10.05
C HIS A 84 2.48 3.81 11.56
N LEU A 85 3.21 2.87 12.17
CA LEU A 85 3.57 2.95 13.59
C LEU A 85 4.37 4.22 13.90
N GLN A 86 5.38 4.52 13.09
CA GLN A 86 6.18 5.74 13.25
C GLN A 86 5.34 7.00 13.03
N GLN A 87 4.49 7.03 12.01
CA GLN A 87 3.61 8.15 11.70
C GLN A 87 2.54 8.40 12.78
N SER A 88 2.11 7.37 13.50
CA SER A 88 1.13 7.50 14.58
C SER A 88 1.60 8.41 15.72
N GLY A 89 2.92 8.63 15.86
CA GLY A 89 3.52 9.47 16.88
C GLY A 89 3.50 8.89 18.30
N ARG A 90 2.94 7.68 18.51
CA ARG A 90 2.88 7.02 19.84
C ARG A 90 4.12 6.19 20.13
N PHE A 91 4.91 5.89 19.11
CA PHE A 91 6.04 4.96 19.19
C PHE A 91 7.34 5.58 18.68
N ASN A 92 8.45 5.12 19.23
CA ASN A 92 9.78 5.23 18.65
C ASN A 92 10.10 3.87 18.03
N VAL A 93 9.92 3.76 16.70
CA VAL A 93 10.16 2.49 16.00
C VAL A 93 11.67 2.29 15.81
N LEU A 94 12.21 1.20 16.35
CA LEU A 94 13.61 0.85 16.27
C LEU A 94 13.84 -0.07 15.07
N ASP A 95 14.64 0.38 14.12
CA ASP A 95 15.03 -0.45 12.98
C ASP A 95 15.94 -1.60 13.43
N ARG A 96 15.58 -2.80 13.01
CA ARG A 96 16.35 -4.02 13.26
C ARG A 96 16.78 -4.72 11.98
N GLU A 97 16.30 -4.26 10.85
CA GLU A 97 16.60 -4.87 9.54
C GLU A 97 17.90 -4.32 8.96
N ASN A 98 18.15 -3.00 9.13
CA ASN A 98 19.31 -2.31 8.56
C ASN A 98 20.44 -2.10 9.58
N MET A 99 20.59 -3.01 10.55
CA MET A 99 21.61 -2.88 11.60
C MET A 99 23.04 -3.02 11.06
N THR A 100 23.23 -3.75 9.97
CA THR A 100 24.54 -3.91 9.32
C THR A 100 24.98 -2.59 8.70
N GLU A 101 24.09 -1.97 7.94
CA GLU A 101 24.32 -0.71 7.26
C GLU A 101 24.57 0.43 8.25
N THR A 102 23.71 0.52 9.28
CA THR A 102 23.88 1.55 10.31
C THR A 102 25.15 1.39 11.12
N ARG A 103 25.60 0.15 11.36
CA ARG A 103 26.89 -0.12 12.00
C ARG A 103 28.08 0.30 11.12
N GLN A 104 27.98 0.03 9.82
CA GLN A 104 29.01 0.43 8.87
C GLN A 104 29.14 1.96 8.81
N GLU A 105 28.03 2.68 8.78
CA GLU A 105 28.01 4.15 8.77
C GLU A 105 28.57 4.73 10.09
N ALA A 106 28.23 4.12 11.23
CA ALA A 106 28.81 4.52 12.52
C ALA A 106 30.35 4.36 12.52
N GLY A 107 30.84 3.28 11.90
CA GLY A 107 32.29 3.05 11.72
C GLY A 107 32.96 4.14 10.87
N PHE A 108 32.34 4.55 9.75
CA PHE A 108 32.84 5.65 8.92
C PHE A 108 32.87 6.97 9.69
N ASN A 109 31.88 7.22 10.54
CA ASN A 109 31.82 8.41 11.39
C ASN A 109 32.72 8.30 12.63
N ARG A 110 33.44 7.19 12.84
CA ARG A 110 34.27 6.89 14.02
C ARG A 110 33.49 7.02 15.34
N GLN A 111 32.22 6.61 15.33
CA GLN A 111 31.33 6.65 16.48
C GLN A 111 30.96 5.22 16.90
N GLU A 112 30.92 4.98 18.19
CA GLU A 112 30.33 3.75 18.72
C GLU A 112 28.80 3.82 18.63
N GLN A 113 28.19 2.77 18.10
CA GLN A 113 26.75 2.70 17.97
C GLN A 113 26.11 2.33 19.33
N ALA A 114 25.40 3.25 19.96
CA ALA A 114 24.59 3.00 21.14
C ALA A 114 23.20 2.49 20.74
N ILE A 115 23.03 1.17 20.71
CA ILE A 115 21.76 0.53 20.29
C ILE A 115 20.75 0.60 21.43
N LYS A 116 19.63 1.31 21.20
CA LYS A 116 18.52 1.39 22.14
C LYS A 116 17.74 0.06 22.15
N GLY A 117 17.41 -0.48 23.32
CA GLY A 117 16.54 -1.64 23.50
C GLY A 117 15.06 -1.29 23.23
N ALA A 118 14.31 -2.24 22.70
CA ALA A 118 12.86 -2.14 22.60
C ALA A 118 12.20 -2.62 23.90
N ALA A 119 11.19 -1.91 24.39
CA ALA A 119 10.36 -2.37 25.49
C ALA A 119 9.33 -3.41 25.03
N TYR A 120 8.88 -3.28 23.79
CA TYR A 120 7.92 -4.18 23.18
C TYR A 120 8.33 -4.56 21.76
N VAL A 121 7.88 -5.74 21.33
CA VAL A 121 7.94 -6.19 19.93
C VAL A 121 6.54 -6.28 19.39
N VAL A 122 6.28 -5.60 18.29
CA VAL A 122 5.02 -5.75 17.54
C VAL A 122 5.22 -6.86 16.51
N THR A 123 4.45 -7.92 16.64
CA THR A 123 4.38 -9.03 15.66
C THR A 123 3.02 -9.05 15.00
N GLY A 124 2.90 -9.71 13.87
CA GLY A 124 1.61 -9.82 13.20
C GLY A 124 1.60 -10.78 12.04
N ASP A 125 0.44 -10.86 11.43
CA ASP A 125 0.23 -11.65 10.22
C ASP A 125 -0.86 -11.03 9.32
N VAL A 126 -0.78 -11.36 8.04
CA VAL A 126 -1.88 -11.20 7.11
C VAL A 126 -2.72 -12.48 7.19
N SER A 127 -3.81 -12.43 7.96
CA SER A 127 -4.68 -13.59 8.21
C SER A 127 -5.59 -13.91 7.03
N GLU A 128 -6.07 -12.89 6.33
CA GLU A 128 -6.88 -13.03 5.13
C GLU A 128 -6.39 -12.05 4.06
N PHE A 129 -6.30 -12.53 2.84
CA PHE A 129 -5.99 -11.71 1.69
C PHE A 129 -6.54 -12.35 0.43
N GLY A 130 -7.21 -11.57 -0.40
CA GLY A 130 -7.77 -12.12 -1.62
C GLY A 130 -8.40 -11.08 -2.53
N ARG A 131 -8.89 -11.59 -3.65
CA ARG A 131 -9.68 -10.84 -4.61
C ARG A 131 -10.88 -11.65 -5.05
N LYS A 132 -11.97 -10.97 -5.28
CA LYS A 132 -13.16 -11.53 -5.92
C LYS A 132 -13.59 -10.60 -7.06
N VAL A 133 -14.12 -11.17 -8.12
CA VAL A 133 -14.80 -10.43 -9.19
C VAL A 133 -16.28 -10.65 -8.99
N VAL A 134 -17.01 -9.57 -8.78
CA VAL A 134 -18.47 -9.58 -8.69
C VAL A 134 -18.99 -8.96 -9.96
N GLY A 135 -19.94 -9.61 -10.62
CA GLY A 135 -20.52 -9.09 -11.85
C GLY A 135 -22.01 -9.37 -11.92
N ASP A 136 -22.80 -8.35 -12.20
CA ASP A 136 -24.21 -8.45 -12.49
C ASP A 136 -24.46 -8.40 -14.00
N ARG A 137 -25.33 -9.29 -14.48
CA ARG A 137 -25.82 -9.29 -15.86
C ARG A 137 -27.14 -8.54 -15.91
N GLN A 138 -27.14 -7.34 -16.43
CA GLN A 138 -28.38 -6.60 -16.65
C GLN A 138 -29.07 -7.07 -17.93
N LEU A 139 -30.35 -7.39 -17.82
CA LEU A 139 -31.23 -7.80 -18.94
C LEU A 139 -30.59 -8.84 -19.88
N PHE A 140 -30.26 -10.02 -19.30
CA PHE A 140 -29.66 -11.13 -20.06
C PHE A 140 -28.37 -10.79 -20.81
N GLY A 141 -27.68 -9.70 -20.41
CA GLY A 141 -26.42 -9.27 -21.02
C GLY A 141 -26.58 -8.31 -22.20
N VAL A 142 -27.78 -7.86 -22.53
CA VAL A 142 -28.05 -6.96 -23.67
C VAL A 142 -27.66 -5.51 -23.37
N LEU A 143 -27.76 -5.05 -22.12
CA LEU A 143 -27.44 -3.68 -21.69
C LEU A 143 -26.04 -3.49 -21.11
N GLY A 144 -25.20 -4.51 -21.16
CA GLY A 144 -23.84 -4.46 -20.63
C GLY A 144 -23.63 -5.35 -19.40
N ARG A 145 -22.38 -5.46 -18.98
CA ARG A 145 -21.95 -6.19 -17.79
C ARG A 145 -21.17 -5.23 -16.89
N ASP A 146 -21.68 -5.04 -15.70
CA ASP A 146 -20.89 -4.37 -14.67
C ASP A 146 -19.99 -5.41 -14.01
N LYS A 147 -18.69 -5.19 -14.00
CA LYS A 147 -17.69 -6.00 -13.30
C LYS A 147 -17.07 -5.17 -12.21
N GLU A 148 -17.11 -5.65 -11.00
CA GLU A 148 -16.47 -5.06 -9.86
C GLU A 148 -15.35 -6.00 -9.36
N GLN A 149 -14.13 -5.49 -9.29
CA GLN A 149 -13.01 -6.18 -8.66
C GLN A 149 -12.92 -5.71 -7.21
N VAL A 150 -13.10 -6.62 -6.29
CA VAL A 150 -13.01 -6.34 -4.86
C VAL A 150 -11.78 -7.05 -4.31
N ALA A 151 -10.85 -6.27 -3.77
CA ALA A 151 -9.72 -6.78 -2.99
C ALA A 151 -10.02 -6.60 -1.50
N TYR A 152 -9.65 -7.57 -0.68
CA TYR A 152 -9.83 -7.53 0.76
C TYR A 152 -8.57 -8.03 1.47
N ALA A 153 -8.29 -7.47 2.64
CA ALA A 153 -7.21 -7.88 3.52
C ALA A 153 -7.65 -7.80 4.98
N LYS A 154 -7.12 -8.70 5.80
CA LYS A 154 -7.25 -8.68 7.25
C LYS A 154 -5.89 -8.94 7.86
N VAL A 155 -5.50 -8.13 8.81
CA VAL A 155 -4.23 -8.24 9.53
C VAL A 155 -4.49 -8.35 11.02
N SER A 156 -3.63 -9.11 11.70
CA SER A 156 -3.61 -9.21 13.16
C SER A 156 -2.29 -8.68 13.67
N LEU A 157 -2.30 -7.86 14.72
CA LEU A 157 -1.12 -7.34 15.41
C LEU A 157 -1.15 -7.76 16.87
N ASN A 158 0.00 -8.20 17.38
CA ASN A 158 0.22 -8.51 18.78
C ASN A 158 1.37 -7.68 19.32
N VAL A 159 1.16 -7.03 20.46
CA VAL A 159 2.20 -6.32 21.20
C VAL A 159 2.73 -7.23 22.29
N VAL A 160 3.99 -7.61 22.18
CA VAL A 160 4.66 -8.54 23.08
C VAL A 160 5.65 -7.78 23.94
N LYS A 161 5.53 -7.88 25.26
CA LYS A 161 6.47 -7.30 26.21
C LYS A 161 7.78 -8.09 26.18
N VAL A 162 8.89 -7.42 25.91
CA VAL A 162 10.19 -8.08 25.73
C VAL A 162 10.64 -8.82 26.98
N GLN A 163 10.42 -8.22 28.16
CA GLN A 163 10.89 -8.78 29.43
C GLN A 163 10.22 -10.10 29.82
N THR A 164 8.92 -10.26 29.49
CA THR A 164 8.11 -11.41 29.97
C THR A 164 7.63 -12.30 28.84
N SER A 165 7.79 -11.88 27.57
CA SER A 165 7.20 -12.52 26.38
C SER A 165 5.66 -12.62 26.42
N GLU A 166 5.02 -11.77 27.23
CA GLU A 166 3.59 -11.70 27.36
C GLU A 166 2.98 -10.85 26.25
N VAL A 167 1.90 -11.32 25.64
CA VAL A 167 1.09 -10.51 24.74
C VAL A 167 0.22 -9.58 25.56
N VAL A 168 0.58 -8.31 25.61
CA VAL A 168 -0.08 -7.30 26.45
C VAL A 168 -1.25 -6.61 25.75
N TYR A 169 -1.26 -6.64 24.42
CA TYR A 169 -2.34 -6.06 23.64
C TYR A 169 -2.39 -6.68 22.25
N SER A 170 -3.60 -6.80 21.69
CA SER A 170 -3.82 -7.34 20.35
C SER A 170 -4.92 -6.57 19.64
N VAL A 171 -4.75 -6.36 18.34
CA VAL A 171 -5.75 -5.71 17.49
C VAL A 171 -5.83 -6.40 16.14
N GLN A 172 -6.96 -6.20 15.47
CA GLN A 172 -7.14 -6.60 14.07
C GLN A 172 -7.60 -5.40 13.26
N GLY A 173 -7.03 -5.28 12.05
CA GLY A 173 -7.48 -4.34 11.04
C GLY A 173 -7.97 -5.08 9.80
N ALA A 174 -8.94 -4.52 9.13
CA ALA A 174 -9.49 -5.06 7.89
C ALA A 174 -9.65 -3.94 6.87
N GLY A 175 -9.45 -4.26 5.61
CA GLY A 175 -9.62 -3.33 4.49
C GLY A 175 -10.30 -4.01 3.33
N GLU A 176 -11.15 -3.27 2.65
CA GLU A 176 -11.74 -3.65 1.38
C GLU A 176 -11.60 -2.48 0.41
N TYR A 177 -11.23 -2.79 -0.81
CA TYR A 177 -11.10 -1.82 -1.88
C TYR A 177 -11.76 -2.36 -3.14
N SER A 178 -12.72 -1.61 -3.70
CA SER A 178 -13.41 -2.01 -4.90
C SER A 178 -13.07 -1.11 -6.08
N LEU A 179 -12.97 -1.72 -7.25
CA LEU A 179 -12.79 -1.05 -8.53
C LEU A 179 -13.90 -1.51 -9.47
N SER A 180 -14.83 -0.63 -9.80
CA SER A 180 -15.90 -0.92 -10.75
C SER A 180 -15.46 -0.56 -12.18
N SER A 181 -15.70 -1.46 -13.14
CA SER A 181 -15.54 -1.22 -14.57
C SER A 181 -16.84 -1.55 -15.29
N ARG A 182 -17.31 -0.64 -16.13
CA ARG A 182 -18.50 -0.83 -16.96
C ARG A 182 -18.08 -1.27 -18.34
N GLU A 183 -18.49 -2.48 -18.75
CA GLU A 183 -18.33 -2.95 -20.12
C GLU A 183 -19.59 -2.59 -20.92
N ILE A 184 -19.42 -1.79 -21.99
CA ILE A 184 -20.49 -1.52 -22.96
C ILE A 184 -20.36 -2.50 -24.10
N VAL A 185 -21.46 -3.18 -24.43
CA VAL A 185 -21.48 -4.17 -25.51
C VAL A 185 -21.12 -3.50 -26.86
N GLY A 186 -20.11 -4.04 -27.56
CA GLY A 186 -19.66 -3.58 -28.87
C GLY A 186 -18.34 -2.80 -28.92
N PHE A 187 -17.84 -2.35 -27.80
CA PHE A 187 -16.51 -1.76 -27.67
C PHE A 187 -15.72 -2.58 -26.65
N GLY A 188 -14.77 -3.38 -27.13
CA GLY A 188 -13.96 -4.25 -26.27
C GLY A 188 -13.31 -3.45 -25.16
N SER A 189 -13.78 -3.60 -23.93
CA SER A 189 -13.07 -3.12 -22.75
C SER A 189 -12.15 -4.23 -22.27
N THR A 190 -10.86 -3.98 -22.29
CA THR A 190 -9.90 -4.81 -21.59
C THR A 190 -10.06 -4.52 -20.10
N ALA A 191 -10.66 -5.45 -19.36
CA ALA A 191 -10.59 -5.43 -17.90
C ALA A 191 -9.12 -5.59 -17.50
N SER A 192 -8.39 -4.49 -17.39
CA SER A 192 -7.00 -4.53 -16.94
C SER A 192 -6.97 -4.89 -15.46
N TYR A 193 -6.23 -5.94 -15.15
CA TYR A 193 -5.96 -6.34 -13.78
C TYR A 193 -5.13 -5.24 -13.09
N ASP A 194 -5.72 -4.50 -12.16
CA ASP A 194 -4.99 -3.49 -11.42
C ASP A 194 -4.15 -4.14 -10.33
N ALA A 195 -2.85 -4.31 -10.60
CA ALA A 195 -1.89 -4.88 -9.66
C ALA A 195 -1.74 -4.01 -8.39
N THR A 196 -2.11 -2.73 -8.45
CA THR A 196 -1.96 -1.80 -7.31
C THR A 196 -3.01 -2.02 -6.23
N LEU A 197 -4.13 -2.70 -6.53
CA LEU A 197 -5.19 -2.99 -5.54
C LEU A 197 -4.66 -3.75 -4.33
N ASN A 198 -3.71 -4.66 -4.52
CA ASN A 198 -3.13 -5.43 -3.42
C ASN A 198 -2.45 -4.53 -2.40
N GLY A 199 -1.62 -3.60 -2.87
CA GLY A 199 -0.94 -2.64 -1.99
C GLY A 199 -1.92 -1.71 -1.27
N LYS A 200 -2.94 -1.23 -1.97
CA LYS A 200 -3.96 -0.32 -1.41
C LYS A 200 -4.76 -0.97 -0.28
N VAL A 201 -5.24 -2.20 -0.48
CA VAL A 201 -6.04 -2.89 0.52
C VAL A 201 -5.21 -3.33 1.72
N LEU A 202 -3.95 -3.72 1.50
CA LEU A 202 -3.03 -4.07 2.58
C LEU A 202 -2.69 -2.84 3.43
N ASP A 203 -2.42 -1.71 2.79
CA ASP A 203 -2.19 -0.42 3.46
C ASP A 203 -3.40 -0.02 4.32
N LEU A 204 -4.61 -0.13 3.78
CA LEU A 204 -5.84 0.19 4.49
C LEU A 204 -6.02 -0.68 5.74
N ALA A 205 -5.84 -2.00 5.63
CA ALA A 205 -5.98 -2.92 6.74
C ALA A 205 -4.95 -2.67 7.84
N ILE A 206 -3.68 -2.43 7.47
CA ILE A 206 -2.61 -2.16 8.43
C ILE A 206 -2.82 -0.80 9.10
N ARG A 207 -3.23 0.22 8.36
CA ARG A 207 -3.52 1.55 8.89
C ARG A 207 -4.64 1.49 9.94
N GLU A 208 -5.73 0.78 9.66
CA GLU A 208 -6.81 0.56 10.61
C GLU A 208 -6.32 -0.16 11.88
N ALA A 209 -5.47 -1.19 11.73
CA ALA A 209 -4.89 -1.89 12.87
C ALA A 209 -4.02 -0.96 13.72
N VAL A 210 -3.20 -0.11 13.10
CA VAL A 210 -2.36 0.88 13.80
C VAL A 210 -3.20 1.94 14.50
N ASP A 211 -4.28 2.40 13.87
CA ASP A 211 -5.20 3.36 14.51
C ASP A 211 -5.89 2.75 15.74
N LYS A 212 -6.31 1.49 15.68
CA LYS A 212 -6.84 0.76 16.85
C LYS A 212 -5.78 0.60 17.94
N LEU A 213 -4.53 0.31 17.57
CA LEU A 213 -3.42 0.20 18.52
C LEU A 213 -3.15 1.54 19.22
N ALA A 214 -3.10 2.64 18.47
CA ALA A 214 -2.91 3.99 18.98
C ALA A 214 -4.08 4.42 19.87
N SER A 215 -5.31 4.19 19.44
CA SER A 215 -6.53 4.46 20.21
C SER A 215 -6.54 3.68 21.53
N GLY A 216 -6.05 2.43 21.54
CA GLY A 216 -5.90 1.66 22.77
C GLY A 216 -5.00 2.34 23.82
N ILE A 217 -3.96 3.02 23.38
CA ILE A 217 -3.12 3.85 24.28
C ILE A 217 -3.89 5.08 24.74
N ASP A 218 -4.53 5.78 23.82
CA ASP A 218 -5.22 7.05 24.09
C ASP A 218 -6.37 6.86 25.09
N VAL A 219 -7.10 5.74 25.04
CA VAL A 219 -8.16 5.40 25.99
C VAL A 219 -7.66 4.64 27.25
N GLY A 220 -6.35 4.36 27.33
CA GLY A 220 -5.74 3.68 28.47
C GLY A 220 -6.02 2.19 28.54
N ALA A 221 -6.47 1.54 27.44
CA ALA A 221 -6.67 0.10 27.38
C ALA A 221 -5.36 -0.68 27.55
N TRP A 222 -4.24 -0.11 27.13
CA TRP A 222 -2.91 -0.54 27.50
C TRP A 222 -1.99 0.68 27.68
N LYS A 223 -1.00 0.55 28.56
CA LYS A 223 -0.09 1.65 28.89
C LYS A 223 1.34 1.22 28.57
N PRO A 224 1.89 1.68 27.44
CA PRO A 224 3.28 1.37 27.13
C PRO A 224 4.24 2.06 28.09
N VAL A 225 5.31 1.36 28.44
CA VAL A 225 6.42 1.93 29.24
C VAL A 225 7.25 2.82 28.30
N PRO A 226 7.67 4.03 28.73
CA PRO A 226 8.49 4.94 27.93
C PRO A 226 9.90 4.43 27.66
#